data_ff6dcfa21b0e8145f60c4441ba5e96b8
#
_entry.id   ff6dcfa21b0e8145f60c4441ba5e96b8
#
_cell.length_a   1.000
_cell.length_b   1.000
_cell.length_c   1.000
_cell.angle_alpha   90.00
_cell.angle_beta   90.00
_cell.angle_gamma   90.00
#
_symmetry.space_group_name_H-M   'P 1'
#
loop_
_entity.id
_entity.type
_entity.pdbx_description
1 polymer ?
#
loop_
_entity_poly.entity_id
_entity_poly.type
_entity_poly.pdbx_seq_one_letter_code
_entity_poly.pdbx_strand_id
1 'polypeptide(L)'
;MGDMRIILRSARSYPFVTATLLVAATGLILLATPARGASEWVVGGYALVIAGWQAVGMVRQLLRGHAGLDVLAVIAIVAAVLVGESWAALVVVLMLTGGEALEDYAENRSTRELTALLNRAPQRAIRLEAGERREIGVDEIAVGDEILVLPGAVVPVDGILLSEAATFDESSLTGESLPVDRTAGEKLLSGIVSGSSAVTIRAIAVAADSQYQQIVNLVREAAGSKAQVVRLADRYAVPFTAVALLIAGAAWALSGDPVRFAEVLVVATPCPLLIAAPVAFLGGMSRAAREGIIVKGGGTLEQLARVRAVAFDKTGTITTGRPSLRRIEPSGGFTENEVLQLAASAEVYSSHVLAASVIDEAKARGLALAPAGESAEI
;
A
#
# COMPACT_ATOMS: atom_id res chain seq x y z
N MET A 1 -8.02 22.81 -20.34
CA MET A 1 -6.75 22.10 -20.62
C MET A 1 -6.34 21.10 -19.52
N GLY A 2 -6.88 21.22 -18.30
CA GLY A 2 -6.65 20.26 -17.20
C GLY A 2 -7.21 18.85 -17.49
N ASP A 3 -8.46 18.79 -17.94
CA ASP A 3 -9.17 17.52 -18.15
C ASP A 3 -8.57 16.64 -19.26
N MET A 4 -8.09 17.24 -20.34
CA MET A 4 -7.46 16.50 -21.44
C MET A 4 -6.16 15.79 -21.01
N ARG A 5 -5.38 16.38 -20.11
CA ARG A 5 -4.16 15.75 -19.56
C ARG A 5 -4.48 14.60 -18.62
N ILE A 6 -5.57 14.68 -17.87
CA ILE A 6 -6.04 13.61 -16.99
C ILE A 6 -6.50 12.42 -17.83
N ILE A 7 -7.31 12.66 -18.87
CA ILE A 7 -7.80 11.62 -19.79
C ILE A 7 -6.65 10.91 -20.51
N LEU A 8 -5.67 11.67 -21.04
CA LEU A 8 -4.49 11.11 -21.70
C LEU A 8 -3.60 10.29 -20.73
N ARG A 9 -3.52 10.70 -19.48
CA ARG A 9 -2.75 9.97 -18.45
C ARG A 9 -3.45 8.68 -18.05
N SER A 10 -4.79 8.70 -17.91
CA SER A 10 -5.60 7.50 -17.64
C SER A 10 -5.60 6.53 -18.83
N ALA A 11 -5.68 7.03 -20.06
CA ALA A 11 -5.58 6.22 -21.27
C ALA A 11 -4.26 5.46 -21.39
N ARG A 12 -3.17 6.07 -20.93
CA ARG A 12 -1.84 5.44 -20.92
C ARG A 12 -1.67 4.43 -19.80
N SER A 13 -2.43 4.58 -18.70
CA SER A 13 -2.40 3.65 -17.57
C SER A 13 -3.21 2.39 -17.81
N TYR A 14 -4.28 2.46 -18.63
CA TYR A 14 -5.20 1.35 -18.93
C TYR A 14 -5.38 1.15 -20.44
N PRO A 15 -4.34 0.65 -21.13
CA PRO A 15 -4.31 0.61 -22.60
C PRO A 15 -5.39 -0.30 -23.20
N PHE A 16 -5.71 -1.42 -22.56
CA PHE A 16 -6.73 -2.36 -23.06
C PHE A 16 -8.15 -1.79 -23.00
N VAL A 17 -8.54 -1.14 -21.91
CA VAL A 17 -9.85 -0.46 -21.79
C VAL A 17 -9.96 0.64 -22.84
N THR A 18 -8.90 1.44 -22.99
CA THR A 18 -8.88 2.54 -23.97
C THR A 18 -9.00 2.02 -25.40
N ALA A 19 -8.26 0.95 -25.73
CA ALA A 19 -8.35 0.31 -27.04
C ALA A 19 -9.76 -0.25 -27.28
N THR A 20 -10.37 -0.92 -26.31
CA THR A 20 -11.74 -1.46 -26.41
C THR A 20 -12.74 -0.35 -26.67
N LEU A 21 -12.65 0.79 -25.96
CA LEU A 21 -13.54 1.94 -26.18
C LEU A 21 -13.33 2.58 -27.57
N LEU A 22 -12.09 2.66 -28.05
CA LEU A 22 -11.80 3.16 -29.39
C LEU A 22 -12.34 2.23 -30.47
N VAL A 23 -12.22 0.91 -30.31
CA VAL A 23 -12.79 -0.07 -31.22
C VAL A 23 -14.33 0.00 -31.21
N ALA A 24 -14.96 0.14 -30.02
CA ALA A 24 -16.39 0.33 -29.89
C ALA A 24 -16.85 1.59 -30.67
N ALA A 25 -16.17 2.73 -30.45
CA ALA A 25 -16.50 3.97 -31.18
C ALA A 25 -16.31 3.83 -32.68
N THR A 26 -15.23 3.20 -33.14
CA THR A 26 -14.97 2.94 -34.58
C THR A 26 -16.03 2.03 -35.16
N GLY A 27 -16.41 0.95 -34.47
CA GLY A 27 -17.46 0.04 -34.87
C GLY A 27 -18.81 0.75 -35.01
N LEU A 28 -19.17 1.61 -34.04
CA LEU A 28 -20.42 2.42 -34.10
C LEU A 28 -20.43 3.39 -35.29
N ILE A 29 -19.31 4.04 -35.59
CA ILE A 29 -19.17 4.92 -36.74
C ILE A 29 -19.35 4.11 -38.03
N LEU A 30 -18.74 2.93 -38.15
CA LEU A 30 -18.86 2.06 -39.29
C LEU A 30 -20.29 1.58 -39.49
N LEU A 31 -21.06 1.30 -38.45
CA LEU A 31 -22.49 0.96 -38.54
C LEU A 31 -23.35 2.08 -39.17
N ALA A 32 -22.93 3.35 -38.96
CA ALA A 32 -23.62 4.51 -39.55
C ALA A 32 -23.22 4.79 -41.00
N THR A 33 -22.27 4.03 -41.59
CA THR A 33 -21.77 4.18 -42.94
C THR A 33 -22.25 3.03 -43.85
N PRO A 34 -22.09 3.14 -45.18
CA PRO A 34 -22.34 2.02 -46.10
C PRO A 34 -21.47 0.78 -45.83
N ALA A 35 -20.39 0.93 -45.09
CA ALA A 35 -19.43 -0.14 -44.73
C ALA A 35 -19.86 -0.96 -43.49
N ARG A 36 -21.17 -1.13 -43.25
CA ARG A 36 -21.70 -1.84 -42.05
C ARG A 36 -21.05 -3.21 -41.80
N GLY A 37 -20.78 -3.99 -42.86
CA GLY A 37 -20.12 -5.30 -42.73
C GLY A 37 -18.71 -5.23 -42.20
N ALA A 38 -17.98 -4.11 -42.37
CA ALA A 38 -16.65 -3.94 -41.81
C ALA A 38 -16.66 -3.78 -40.29
N SER A 39 -17.77 -3.28 -39.69
CA SER A 39 -17.94 -3.16 -38.24
C SER A 39 -17.79 -4.51 -37.54
N GLU A 40 -18.44 -5.54 -38.05
CA GLU A 40 -18.40 -6.89 -37.50
C GLU A 40 -16.97 -7.47 -37.51
N TRP A 41 -16.23 -7.27 -38.61
CA TRP A 41 -14.86 -7.74 -38.74
C TRP A 41 -13.88 -6.99 -37.81
N VAL A 42 -14.04 -5.67 -37.68
CA VAL A 42 -13.19 -4.86 -36.77
C VAL A 42 -13.45 -5.22 -35.32
N VAL A 43 -14.70 -5.31 -34.93
CA VAL A 43 -15.11 -5.61 -33.55
C VAL A 43 -14.76 -7.06 -33.19
N GLY A 44 -15.15 -8.01 -34.05
CA GLY A 44 -14.89 -9.44 -33.83
C GLY A 44 -13.38 -9.77 -33.87
N GLY A 45 -12.65 -9.20 -34.82
CA GLY A 45 -11.20 -9.37 -34.93
C GLY A 45 -10.48 -8.88 -33.68
N TYR A 46 -10.83 -7.69 -33.17
CA TYR A 46 -10.28 -7.17 -31.91
C TYR A 46 -10.64 -8.08 -30.73
N ALA A 47 -11.91 -8.51 -30.63
CA ALA A 47 -12.33 -9.40 -29.54
C ALA A 47 -11.54 -10.73 -29.52
N LEU A 48 -11.26 -11.32 -30.69
CA LEU A 48 -10.44 -12.52 -30.82
C LEU A 48 -8.97 -12.28 -30.43
N VAL A 49 -8.40 -11.11 -30.75
CA VAL A 49 -7.03 -10.76 -30.33
C VAL A 49 -6.94 -10.69 -28.80
N ILE A 50 -7.91 -10.03 -28.15
CA ILE A 50 -7.94 -9.97 -26.67
C ILE A 50 -8.17 -11.36 -26.08
N ALA A 51 -9.10 -12.15 -26.62
CA ALA A 51 -9.32 -13.52 -26.16
C ALA A 51 -8.04 -14.38 -26.27
N GLY A 52 -7.29 -14.25 -27.38
CA GLY A 52 -6.01 -14.93 -27.55
C GLY A 52 -4.95 -14.50 -26.54
N TRP A 53 -4.86 -13.20 -26.26
CA TRP A 53 -3.95 -12.66 -25.26
C TRP A 53 -4.28 -13.22 -23.87
N GLN A 54 -5.55 -13.19 -23.48
CA GLN A 54 -6.02 -13.73 -22.20
C GLN A 54 -5.81 -15.25 -22.11
N ALA A 55 -6.07 -15.99 -23.18
CA ALA A 55 -5.85 -17.44 -23.22
C ALA A 55 -4.37 -17.80 -22.94
N VAL A 56 -3.41 -17.02 -23.48
CA VAL A 56 -1.97 -17.24 -23.20
C VAL A 56 -1.65 -17.00 -21.71
N GLY A 57 -2.21 -15.94 -21.12
CA GLY A 57 -2.09 -15.65 -19.69
C GLY A 57 -2.67 -16.79 -18.85
N MET A 58 -3.87 -17.23 -19.18
CA MET A 58 -4.59 -18.30 -18.52
C MET A 58 -3.85 -19.65 -18.56
N VAL A 59 -3.29 -20.03 -19.71
CA VAL A 59 -2.51 -21.27 -19.83
C VAL A 59 -1.29 -21.24 -18.89
N ARG A 60 -0.62 -20.10 -18.79
CA ARG A 60 0.51 -19.92 -17.86
C ARG A 60 0.08 -20.02 -16.39
N GLN A 61 -1.10 -19.51 -16.03
CA GLN A 61 -1.65 -19.62 -14.67
C GLN A 61 -2.10 -21.05 -14.37
N LEU A 62 -2.73 -21.72 -15.33
CA LEU A 62 -3.17 -23.12 -15.18
C LEU A 62 -1.98 -24.07 -14.97
N LEU A 63 -0.87 -23.86 -15.70
CA LEU A 63 0.39 -24.60 -15.49
C LEU A 63 1.01 -24.37 -14.11
N ARG A 64 0.64 -23.28 -13.43
CA ARG A 64 1.03 -22.97 -12.05
C ARG A 64 0.01 -23.44 -11.00
N GLY A 65 -1.04 -24.17 -11.42
CA GLY A 65 -2.07 -24.73 -10.52
C GLY A 65 -3.17 -23.76 -10.10
N HIS A 66 -3.29 -22.61 -10.78
CA HIS A 66 -4.34 -21.64 -10.51
C HIS A 66 -5.33 -21.63 -11.69
N ALA A 67 -6.61 -21.96 -11.43
CA ALA A 67 -7.69 -21.87 -12.41
C ALA A 67 -8.58 -20.66 -12.04
N GLY A 68 -8.69 -19.68 -12.94
CA GLY A 68 -9.50 -18.47 -12.74
C GLY A 68 -10.87 -18.56 -13.48
N LEU A 69 -11.73 -17.58 -13.19
CA LEU A 69 -13.03 -17.38 -13.86
C LEU A 69 -12.91 -16.97 -15.34
N ASP A 70 -11.72 -16.58 -15.76
CA ASP A 70 -11.42 -16.00 -17.08
C ASP A 70 -11.62 -17.02 -18.22
N VAL A 71 -11.55 -18.34 -17.91
CA VAL A 71 -11.79 -19.42 -18.88
C VAL A 71 -13.16 -19.26 -19.56
N LEU A 72 -14.19 -19.00 -18.76
CA LEU A 72 -15.55 -18.87 -19.29
C LEU A 72 -15.69 -17.64 -20.19
N ALA A 73 -15.07 -16.53 -19.81
CA ALA A 73 -15.08 -15.29 -20.60
C ALA A 73 -14.39 -15.48 -21.95
N VAL A 74 -13.23 -16.15 -22.00
CA VAL A 74 -12.51 -16.44 -23.25
C VAL A 74 -13.37 -17.33 -24.15
N ILE A 75 -13.98 -18.40 -23.62
CA ILE A 75 -14.85 -19.28 -24.41
C ILE A 75 -16.10 -18.52 -24.91
N ALA A 76 -16.71 -17.68 -24.06
CA ALA A 76 -17.87 -16.87 -24.44
C ALA A 76 -17.54 -15.89 -25.56
N ILE A 77 -16.39 -15.19 -25.50
CA ILE A 77 -15.94 -14.27 -26.57
C ILE A 77 -15.76 -15.02 -27.89
N VAL A 78 -15.04 -16.14 -27.87
CA VAL A 78 -14.80 -16.94 -29.09
C VAL A 78 -16.11 -17.47 -29.65
N ALA A 79 -16.99 -18.03 -28.78
CA ALA A 79 -18.29 -18.55 -29.21
C ALA A 79 -19.18 -17.45 -29.85
N ALA A 80 -19.24 -16.28 -29.20
CA ALA A 80 -20.02 -15.14 -29.69
C ALA A 80 -19.54 -14.65 -31.08
N VAL A 81 -18.21 -14.54 -31.27
CA VAL A 81 -17.66 -14.16 -32.59
C VAL A 81 -17.94 -15.22 -33.65
N LEU A 82 -17.83 -16.51 -33.31
CA LEU A 82 -18.07 -17.61 -34.28
C LEU A 82 -19.53 -17.69 -34.75
N VAL A 83 -20.49 -17.29 -33.91
CA VAL A 83 -21.91 -17.23 -34.29
C VAL A 83 -22.34 -15.89 -34.90
N GLY A 84 -21.39 -14.93 -35.08
CA GLY A 84 -21.67 -13.63 -35.69
C GLY A 84 -22.08 -12.53 -34.69
N GLU A 85 -22.10 -12.81 -33.42
CA GLU A 85 -22.48 -11.88 -32.34
C GLU A 85 -21.26 -11.07 -31.82
N SER A 86 -20.54 -10.40 -32.73
CA SER A 86 -19.29 -9.68 -32.43
C SER A 86 -19.47 -8.57 -31.38
N TRP A 87 -20.64 -7.91 -31.37
CA TRP A 87 -20.93 -6.86 -30.39
C TRP A 87 -21.13 -7.42 -28.98
N ALA A 88 -21.76 -8.59 -28.84
CA ALA A 88 -21.85 -9.27 -27.55
C ALA A 88 -20.44 -9.64 -27.03
N ALA A 89 -19.56 -10.15 -27.91
CA ALA A 89 -18.17 -10.42 -27.59
C ALA A 89 -17.43 -9.16 -27.12
N LEU A 90 -17.64 -8.00 -27.76
CA LEU A 90 -17.01 -6.73 -27.36
C LEU A 90 -17.45 -6.27 -25.95
N VAL A 91 -18.75 -6.47 -25.63
CA VAL A 91 -19.25 -6.16 -24.28
C VAL A 91 -18.55 -7.02 -23.23
N VAL A 92 -18.37 -8.32 -23.48
CA VAL A 92 -17.63 -9.22 -22.59
C VAL A 92 -16.17 -8.76 -22.44
N VAL A 93 -15.50 -8.39 -23.56
CA VAL A 93 -14.14 -7.84 -23.54
C VAL A 93 -14.06 -6.55 -22.70
N LEU A 94 -15.01 -5.65 -22.87
CA LEU A 94 -15.06 -4.40 -22.09
C LEU A 94 -15.22 -4.66 -20.60
N MET A 95 -16.09 -5.60 -20.24
CA MET A 95 -16.29 -5.96 -18.83
C MET A 95 -15.05 -6.63 -18.22
N LEU A 96 -14.38 -7.50 -18.99
CA LEU A 96 -13.15 -8.15 -18.56
C LEU A 96 -12.02 -7.14 -18.34
N THR A 97 -11.68 -6.36 -19.37
CA THR A 97 -10.60 -5.37 -19.30
C THR A 97 -10.91 -4.23 -18.34
N GLY A 98 -12.18 -3.83 -18.21
CA GLY A 98 -12.64 -2.83 -17.26
C GLY A 98 -12.55 -3.33 -15.80
N GLY A 99 -12.90 -4.59 -15.58
CA GLY A 99 -12.76 -5.25 -14.27
C GLY A 99 -11.31 -5.28 -13.80
N GLU A 100 -10.40 -5.75 -14.65
CA GLU A 100 -8.95 -5.76 -14.38
C GLU A 100 -8.41 -4.34 -14.09
N ALA A 101 -8.80 -3.36 -14.90
CA ALA A 101 -8.36 -1.97 -14.70
C ALA A 101 -8.84 -1.37 -13.38
N LEU A 102 -10.05 -1.73 -12.92
CA LEU A 102 -10.58 -1.29 -11.62
C LEU A 102 -9.87 -1.99 -10.46
N GLU A 103 -9.53 -3.27 -10.60
CA GLU A 103 -8.76 -4.02 -9.61
C GLU A 103 -7.36 -3.43 -9.46
N ASP A 104 -6.65 -3.21 -10.57
CA ASP A 104 -5.34 -2.56 -10.60
C ASP A 104 -5.37 -1.15 -9.99
N TYR A 105 -6.41 -0.37 -10.29
CA TYR A 105 -6.57 0.96 -9.70
C TYR A 105 -6.75 0.91 -8.19
N ALA A 106 -7.55 -0.04 -7.70
CA ALA A 106 -7.78 -0.24 -6.27
C ALA A 106 -6.49 -0.65 -5.54
N GLU A 107 -5.75 -1.60 -6.10
CA GLU A 107 -4.50 -2.12 -5.54
C GLU A 107 -3.40 -1.06 -5.53
N ASN A 108 -3.20 -0.35 -6.63
CA ASN A 108 -2.20 0.71 -6.76
C ASN A 108 -2.45 1.88 -5.80
N ARG A 109 -3.70 2.22 -5.51
CA ARG A 109 -4.03 3.28 -4.56
C ARG A 109 -3.70 2.88 -3.12
N SER A 110 -3.90 1.62 -2.78
CA SER A 110 -3.57 1.07 -1.46
C SER A 110 -2.06 1.01 -1.21
N THR A 111 -1.27 0.68 -2.23
CA THR A 111 0.17 0.40 -2.11
C THR A 111 1.02 1.67 -2.00
N ARG A 112 0.56 2.82 -2.50
CA ARG A 112 1.36 4.08 -2.50
C ARG A 112 1.76 4.56 -1.13
N GLU A 113 0.91 4.41 -0.12
CA GLU A 113 1.20 4.88 1.24
C GLU A 113 2.11 3.92 2.01
N LEU A 114 2.04 2.63 1.69
CA LEU A 114 2.97 1.64 2.20
C LEU A 114 4.41 1.92 1.73
N THR A 115 4.56 2.34 0.47
CA THR A 115 5.86 2.70 -0.12
C THR A 115 6.51 3.88 0.61
N ALA A 116 5.73 4.81 1.16
CA ALA A 116 6.27 5.94 1.92
C ALA A 116 6.91 5.50 3.27
N LEU A 117 6.38 4.46 3.91
CA LEU A 117 6.99 3.84 5.11
C LEU A 117 8.28 3.08 4.74
N LEU A 118 8.25 2.35 3.61
CA LEU A 118 9.41 1.58 3.13
C LEU A 118 10.58 2.48 2.74
N ASN A 119 10.33 3.70 2.28
CA ASN A 119 11.35 4.67 1.89
C ASN A 119 12.05 5.37 3.08
N ARG A 120 11.61 5.12 4.33
CA ARG A 120 12.31 5.61 5.53
C ARG A 120 13.48 4.73 5.95
N ALA A 121 13.61 3.52 5.40
CA ALA A 121 14.76 2.66 5.64
C ALA A 121 16.03 3.33 5.09
N PRO A 122 17.12 3.41 5.88
CA PRO A 122 18.38 3.92 5.38
C PRO A 122 18.87 3.06 4.22
N GLN A 123 19.30 3.70 3.14
CA GLN A 123 19.85 3.02 1.96
C GLN A 123 21.39 2.96 2.00
N ARG A 124 22.01 3.80 2.84
CA ARG A 124 23.44 3.94 2.97
C ARG A 124 23.86 3.93 4.44
N ALA A 125 25.07 3.45 4.70
CA ALA A 125 25.69 3.43 6.01
C ALA A 125 27.16 3.85 5.88
N ILE A 126 27.75 4.28 7.00
CA ILE A 126 29.17 4.65 7.06
C ILE A 126 29.88 3.55 7.83
N ARG A 127 30.67 2.72 7.14
CA ARG A 127 31.50 1.70 7.76
C ARG A 127 32.86 2.30 8.16
N LEU A 128 33.34 1.92 9.33
CA LEU A 128 34.69 2.25 9.80
C LEU A 128 35.64 1.09 9.48
N GLU A 129 36.60 1.33 8.62
CA GLU A 129 37.66 0.37 8.27
C GLU A 129 39.03 0.97 8.61
N ALA A 130 39.76 0.37 9.53
CA ALA A 130 41.09 0.84 9.96
C ALA A 130 41.13 2.34 10.33
N GLY A 131 40.03 2.88 10.85
CA GLY A 131 39.87 4.30 11.24
C GLY A 131 39.43 5.23 10.10
N GLU A 132 39.31 4.74 8.88
CA GLU A 132 38.75 5.49 7.75
C GLU A 132 37.22 5.31 7.63
N ARG A 133 36.53 6.37 7.19
CA ARG A 133 35.09 6.36 6.97
C ARG A 133 34.80 6.00 5.51
N ARG A 134 34.08 4.92 5.29
CA ARG A 134 33.65 4.50 3.96
C ARG A 134 32.13 4.43 3.89
N GLU A 135 31.55 5.17 2.97
CA GLU A 135 30.11 5.06 2.68
C GLU A 135 29.83 3.80 1.85
N ILE A 136 28.93 2.95 2.33
CA ILE A 136 28.53 1.69 1.69
C ILE A 136 27.02 1.60 1.58
N GLY A 137 26.49 0.72 0.73
CA GLY A 137 25.09 0.31 0.74
C GLY A 137 24.78 -0.46 2.02
N VAL A 138 23.56 -0.30 2.56
CA VAL A 138 23.14 -1.04 3.76
C VAL A 138 23.17 -2.56 3.52
N ASP A 139 22.91 -2.99 2.28
CA ASP A 139 22.97 -4.41 1.88
C ASP A 139 24.40 -4.98 1.88
N GLU A 140 25.43 -4.13 1.93
CA GLU A 140 26.83 -4.53 1.98
C GLU A 140 27.35 -4.71 3.41
N ILE A 141 26.53 -4.41 4.43
CA ILE A 141 26.91 -4.56 5.84
C ILE A 141 26.98 -6.05 6.19
N ALA A 142 28.12 -6.45 6.72
CA ALA A 142 28.35 -7.79 7.27
C ALA A 142 28.30 -7.79 8.81
N VAL A 143 27.98 -8.96 9.39
CA VAL A 143 28.05 -9.14 10.85
C VAL A 143 29.48 -8.92 11.34
N GLY A 144 29.65 -8.06 12.32
CA GLY A 144 30.94 -7.66 12.89
C GLY A 144 31.46 -6.32 12.37
N ASP A 145 30.88 -5.77 11.30
CA ASP A 145 31.26 -4.43 10.79
C ASP A 145 31.01 -3.35 11.86
N GLU A 146 31.91 -2.38 11.95
CA GLU A 146 31.73 -1.18 12.76
C GLU A 146 31.12 -0.07 11.91
N ILE A 147 29.94 0.36 12.34
CA ILE A 147 29.11 1.34 11.63
C ILE A 147 29.02 2.63 12.45
N LEU A 148 29.35 3.74 11.81
CA LEU A 148 29.16 5.08 12.38
C LEU A 148 27.74 5.57 12.07
N VAL A 149 26.97 5.83 13.11
CA VAL A 149 25.63 6.44 13.02
C VAL A 149 25.74 7.90 13.43
N LEU A 150 25.38 8.79 12.53
CA LEU A 150 25.43 10.24 12.74
C LEU A 150 24.27 10.71 13.64
N PRO A 151 24.39 11.90 14.28
CA PRO A 151 23.28 12.49 15.02
C PRO A 151 22.02 12.62 14.17
N GLY A 152 20.88 12.19 14.73
CA GLY A 152 19.59 12.20 14.01
C GLY A 152 19.47 11.17 12.90
N ALA A 153 20.47 10.32 12.66
CA ALA A 153 20.41 9.26 11.65
C ALA A 153 19.75 8.00 12.23
N VAL A 154 19.10 7.25 11.31
CA VAL A 154 18.48 5.96 11.63
C VAL A 154 19.55 4.88 11.71
N VAL A 155 19.50 4.04 12.75
CA VAL A 155 20.36 2.86 12.90
C VAL A 155 20.05 1.87 11.77
N PRO A 156 21.03 1.53 10.91
CA PRO A 156 20.75 0.80 9.66
C PRO A 156 20.52 -0.70 9.85
N VAL A 157 21.17 -1.31 10.81
CA VAL A 157 21.07 -2.76 11.14
C VAL A 157 21.10 -2.95 12.64
N ASP A 158 20.63 -4.09 13.11
CA ASP A 158 20.75 -4.44 14.52
C ASP A 158 22.23 -4.52 14.91
N GLY A 159 22.58 -3.91 16.05
CA GLY A 159 23.96 -3.79 16.47
C GLY A 159 24.13 -3.76 17.99
N ILE A 160 25.39 -3.72 18.43
CA ILE A 160 25.80 -3.46 19.82
C ILE A 160 26.46 -2.10 19.87
N LEU A 161 26.06 -1.27 20.81
CA LEU A 161 26.66 0.05 21.04
C LEU A 161 28.11 -0.12 21.47
N LEU A 162 29.04 0.52 20.76
CA LEU A 162 30.47 0.58 21.13
C LEU A 162 30.83 1.89 21.81
N SER A 163 30.10 2.97 21.55
CA SER A 163 30.28 4.25 22.25
C SER A 163 29.88 4.11 23.73
N GLU A 164 30.48 4.89 24.63
CA GLU A 164 30.33 4.77 26.07
C GLU A 164 28.88 4.88 26.53
N ALA A 165 28.16 5.92 26.04
CA ALA A 165 26.75 6.11 26.24
C ALA A 165 26.17 6.98 25.13
N ALA A 166 24.87 6.80 24.82
CA ALA A 166 24.13 7.65 23.91
C ALA A 166 22.62 7.50 24.12
N THR A 167 21.89 8.53 23.70
CA THR A 167 20.44 8.57 23.76
C THR A 167 19.86 8.22 22.41
N PHE A 168 18.77 7.46 22.37
CA PHE A 168 18.09 7.03 21.16
C PHE A 168 16.59 7.30 21.23
N ASP A 169 16.00 7.73 20.11
CA ASP A 169 14.56 7.77 19.93
C ASP A 169 14.10 6.41 19.36
N GLU A 170 13.41 5.64 20.17
CA GLU A 170 12.86 4.33 19.83
C GLU A 170 11.37 4.41 19.42
N SER A 171 10.81 5.61 19.29
CA SER A 171 9.36 5.83 19.05
C SER A 171 8.86 5.16 17.78
N SER A 172 9.72 5.02 16.76
CA SER A 172 9.38 4.35 15.50
C SER A 172 9.11 2.84 15.66
N LEU A 173 9.63 2.21 16.73
CA LEU A 173 9.46 0.79 17.02
C LEU A 173 8.52 0.55 18.20
N THR A 174 8.68 1.32 19.28
CA THR A 174 7.95 1.13 20.53
C THR A 174 6.73 2.03 20.66
N GLY A 175 6.68 3.13 19.89
CA GLY A 175 5.67 4.17 20.02
C GLY A 175 5.90 5.13 21.19
N GLU A 176 6.86 4.86 22.08
CA GLU A 176 7.18 5.72 23.24
C GLU A 176 8.02 6.91 22.79
N SER A 177 7.56 8.14 23.10
CA SER A 177 8.21 9.37 22.62
C SER A 177 9.39 9.81 23.48
N LEU A 178 9.59 9.19 24.65
CA LEU A 178 10.73 9.54 25.52
C LEU A 178 11.99 8.88 24.97
N PRO A 179 13.06 9.63 24.75
CA PRO A 179 14.36 9.06 24.40
C PRO A 179 14.86 8.08 25.47
N VAL A 180 15.59 7.07 25.04
CA VAL A 180 16.12 6.02 25.89
C VAL A 180 17.64 6.09 25.88
N ASP A 181 18.24 6.17 27.07
CA ASP A 181 19.68 6.11 27.21
C ASP A 181 20.17 4.68 27.11
N ARG A 182 21.24 4.48 26.35
CA ARG A 182 21.91 3.20 26.14
C ARG A 182 23.37 3.33 26.44
N THR A 183 23.96 2.28 27.05
CA THR A 183 25.37 2.20 27.39
C THR A 183 26.13 1.20 26.53
N ALA A 184 27.45 1.31 26.51
CA ALA A 184 28.31 0.40 25.77
C ALA A 184 27.99 -1.07 26.07
N GLY A 185 27.91 -1.89 25.06
CA GLY A 185 27.57 -3.31 25.15
C GLY A 185 26.07 -3.62 25.04
N GLU A 186 25.18 -2.61 25.09
CA GLU A 186 23.75 -2.83 24.92
C GLU A 186 23.37 -3.02 23.47
N LYS A 187 22.34 -3.82 23.25
CA LYS A 187 21.77 -4.10 21.92
C LYS A 187 20.93 -2.93 21.45
N LEU A 188 21.18 -2.50 20.22
CA LEU A 188 20.39 -1.52 19.49
C LEU A 188 19.65 -2.21 18.33
N LEU A 189 18.39 -1.86 18.14
CA LEU A 189 17.59 -2.36 17.03
C LEU A 189 17.70 -1.42 15.84
N SER A 190 17.66 -1.96 14.64
CA SER A 190 17.55 -1.17 13.42
C SER A 190 16.23 -0.39 13.38
N GLY A 191 16.26 0.81 12.81
CA GLY A 191 15.08 1.67 12.72
C GLY A 191 14.90 2.69 13.84
N ILE A 192 15.68 2.62 14.95
CA ILE A 192 15.74 3.67 15.97
C ILE A 192 16.59 4.83 15.48
N VAL A 193 16.36 6.03 16.02
CA VAL A 193 17.09 7.25 15.63
C VAL A 193 18.09 7.62 16.70
N SER A 194 19.36 7.87 16.29
CA SER A 194 20.40 8.37 17.20
C SER A 194 20.06 9.78 17.66
N GLY A 195 20.32 10.09 18.93
CA GLY A 195 20.14 11.41 19.51
C GLY A 195 21.12 12.45 18.97
N SER A 196 21.60 13.33 19.85
CA SER A 196 22.44 14.49 19.49
C SER A 196 23.92 14.15 19.22
N SER A 197 24.38 12.93 19.53
CA SER A 197 25.77 12.49 19.37
C SER A 197 25.94 11.44 18.27
N ALA A 198 27.10 11.47 17.59
CA ALA A 198 27.48 10.40 16.69
C ALA A 198 27.93 9.18 17.50
N VAL A 199 27.50 7.98 17.11
CA VAL A 199 27.78 6.73 17.80
C VAL A 199 28.36 5.69 16.88
N THR A 200 29.17 4.80 17.42
CA THR A 200 29.66 3.62 16.70
C THR A 200 28.96 2.39 17.24
N ILE A 201 28.46 1.56 16.34
CA ILE A 201 27.82 0.28 16.65
C ILE A 201 28.57 -0.84 15.94
N ARG A 202 28.54 -2.05 16.51
CA ARG A 202 28.99 -3.27 15.83
C ARG A 202 27.78 -4.03 15.35
N ALA A 203 27.69 -4.26 14.03
CA ALA A 203 26.57 -5.00 13.42
C ALA A 203 26.52 -6.44 13.94
N ILE A 204 25.33 -6.89 14.36
CA ILE A 204 25.04 -8.28 14.79
C ILE A 204 24.11 -9.00 13.83
N ALA A 205 23.54 -8.30 12.88
CA ALA A 205 22.71 -8.86 11.81
C ALA A 205 23.02 -8.15 10.49
N VAL A 206 22.79 -8.84 9.38
CA VAL A 206 22.78 -8.23 8.06
C VAL A 206 21.46 -7.48 7.86
N ALA A 207 21.39 -6.60 6.85
CA ALA A 207 20.20 -5.78 6.59
C ALA A 207 18.93 -6.62 6.44
N ALA A 208 19.01 -7.75 5.71
CA ALA A 208 17.86 -8.61 5.46
C ALA A 208 17.25 -9.25 6.72
N ASP A 209 18.08 -9.50 7.75
CA ASP A 209 17.70 -10.18 9.00
C ASP A 209 17.47 -9.18 10.14
N SER A 210 17.67 -7.90 9.92
CA SER A 210 17.49 -6.85 10.94
C SER A 210 16.01 -6.64 11.29
N GLN A 211 15.75 -6.17 12.51
CA GLN A 211 14.39 -6.00 13.07
C GLN A 211 13.49 -5.15 12.15
N TYR A 212 14.02 -4.04 11.65
CA TYR A 212 13.27 -3.16 10.76
C TYR A 212 12.83 -3.87 9.47
N GLN A 213 13.74 -4.65 8.86
CA GLN A 213 13.41 -5.39 7.64
C GLN A 213 12.40 -6.50 7.88
N GLN A 214 12.42 -7.16 9.05
CA GLN A 214 11.41 -8.12 9.44
C GLN A 214 10.02 -7.47 9.54
N ILE A 215 9.91 -6.28 10.14
CA ILE A 215 8.66 -5.50 10.18
C ILE A 215 8.20 -5.16 8.76
N VAL A 216 9.11 -4.69 7.91
CA VAL A 216 8.82 -4.38 6.49
C VAL A 216 8.29 -5.61 5.76
N ASN A 217 8.90 -6.77 5.95
CA ASN A 217 8.48 -8.03 5.31
C ASN A 217 7.09 -8.49 5.81
N LEU A 218 6.84 -8.42 7.13
CA LEU A 218 5.51 -8.72 7.70
C LEU A 218 4.43 -7.80 7.14
N VAL A 219 4.73 -6.50 6.99
CA VAL A 219 3.80 -5.53 6.42
C VAL A 219 3.55 -5.82 4.93
N ARG A 220 4.57 -6.18 4.16
CA ARG A 220 4.43 -6.58 2.75
C ARG A 220 3.58 -7.84 2.59
N GLU A 221 3.83 -8.85 3.40
CA GLU A 221 3.07 -10.10 3.40
C GLU A 221 1.59 -9.87 3.75
N ALA A 222 1.33 -9.07 4.78
CA ALA A 222 -0.02 -8.67 5.16
C ALA A 222 -0.73 -7.87 4.05
N ALA A 223 -0.01 -6.97 3.36
CA ALA A 223 -0.55 -6.16 2.26
C ALA A 223 -0.85 -6.98 1.00
N GLY A 224 -0.07 -8.04 0.71
CA GLY A 224 -0.27 -8.92 -0.43
C GLY A 224 -1.41 -9.95 -0.27
N SER A 225 -2.09 -9.99 0.87
CA SER A 225 -3.18 -10.93 1.11
C SER A 225 -4.45 -10.53 0.34
N LYS A 226 -4.87 -11.37 -0.63
CA LYS A 226 -6.14 -11.22 -1.35
C LYS A 226 -7.33 -11.34 -0.39
N ALA A 227 -8.39 -10.55 -0.62
CA ALA A 227 -9.66 -10.64 0.11
C ALA A 227 -10.25 -12.06 0.02
N GLN A 228 -10.91 -12.52 1.10
CA GLN A 228 -11.48 -13.88 1.16
C GLN A 228 -12.56 -14.10 0.10
N VAL A 229 -13.34 -13.06 -0.22
CA VAL A 229 -14.36 -13.10 -1.27
C VAL A 229 -13.75 -13.44 -2.64
N VAL A 230 -12.61 -12.85 -2.99
CA VAL A 230 -11.90 -13.14 -4.26
C VAL A 230 -11.43 -14.60 -4.27
N ARG A 231 -10.85 -15.09 -3.17
CA ARG A 231 -10.43 -16.51 -3.05
C ARG A 231 -11.60 -17.48 -3.13
N LEU A 232 -12.78 -17.09 -2.63
CA LEU A 232 -13.99 -17.89 -2.71
C LEU A 232 -14.49 -17.97 -4.16
N ALA A 233 -14.49 -16.84 -4.88
CA ALA A 233 -14.84 -16.80 -6.29
C ALA A 233 -13.93 -17.70 -7.14
N ASP A 234 -12.60 -17.64 -6.92
CA ASP A 234 -11.63 -18.51 -7.58
C ASP A 234 -11.90 -20.01 -7.30
N ARG A 235 -12.26 -20.36 -6.05
CA ARG A 235 -12.58 -21.73 -5.68
C ARG A 235 -13.79 -22.31 -6.40
N TYR A 236 -14.81 -21.49 -6.65
CA TYR A 236 -16.02 -21.90 -7.35
C TYR A 236 -15.95 -21.72 -8.86
N ALA A 237 -14.88 -21.13 -9.39
CA ALA A 237 -14.71 -20.86 -10.81
C ALA A 237 -14.80 -22.13 -11.67
N VAL A 238 -14.10 -23.20 -11.30
CA VAL A 238 -14.06 -24.44 -12.07
C VAL A 238 -15.42 -25.15 -12.10
N PRO A 239 -16.09 -25.46 -10.97
CA PRO A 239 -17.41 -26.08 -11.01
C PRO A 239 -18.46 -25.20 -11.69
N PHE A 240 -18.40 -23.90 -11.51
CA PHE A 240 -19.30 -22.96 -12.19
C PHE A 240 -19.13 -23.00 -13.71
N THR A 241 -17.88 -22.95 -14.19
CA THR A 241 -17.56 -23.04 -15.62
C THR A 241 -18.05 -24.36 -16.20
N ALA A 242 -17.85 -25.48 -15.52
CA ALA A 242 -18.33 -26.78 -15.98
C ALA A 242 -19.86 -26.81 -16.10
N VAL A 243 -20.58 -26.32 -15.09
CA VAL A 243 -22.06 -26.25 -15.14
C VAL A 243 -22.53 -25.32 -16.25
N ALA A 244 -21.93 -24.14 -16.42
CA ALA A 244 -22.28 -23.21 -17.48
C ALA A 244 -22.10 -23.82 -18.88
N LEU A 245 -20.99 -24.52 -19.12
CA LEU A 245 -20.71 -25.23 -20.36
C LEU A 245 -21.72 -26.36 -20.62
N LEU A 246 -22.09 -27.12 -19.57
CA LEU A 246 -23.12 -28.16 -19.70
C LEU A 246 -24.48 -27.57 -20.09
N ILE A 247 -24.91 -26.49 -19.44
CA ILE A 247 -26.16 -25.80 -19.76
C ILE A 247 -26.12 -25.24 -21.19
N ALA A 248 -25.02 -24.58 -21.59
CA ALA A 248 -24.82 -24.06 -22.93
C ALA A 248 -24.86 -25.16 -24.01
N GLY A 249 -24.16 -26.29 -23.76
CA GLY A 249 -24.18 -27.45 -24.63
C GLY A 249 -25.57 -28.09 -24.74
N ALA A 250 -26.30 -28.21 -23.64
CA ALA A 250 -27.69 -28.70 -23.64
C ALA A 250 -28.62 -27.74 -24.41
N ALA A 251 -28.49 -26.43 -24.22
CA ALA A 251 -29.27 -25.43 -24.94
C ALA A 251 -29.07 -25.54 -26.47
N TRP A 252 -27.81 -25.70 -26.90
CA TRP A 252 -27.49 -25.94 -28.31
C TRP A 252 -28.07 -27.28 -28.82
N ALA A 253 -27.84 -28.37 -28.11
CA ALA A 253 -28.31 -29.68 -28.52
C ALA A 253 -29.83 -29.77 -28.62
N LEU A 254 -30.57 -29.11 -27.72
CA LEU A 254 -32.05 -29.12 -27.74
C LEU A 254 -32.64 -28.16 -28.77
N SER A 255 -31.99 -27.03 -29.04
CA SER A 255 -32.47 -26.03 -29.99
C SER A 255 -32.03 -26.29 -31.46
N GLY A 256 -30.92 -27.01 -31.65
CA GLY A 256 -30.24 -27.14 -32.94
C GLY A 256 -29.52 -25.85 -33.40
N ASP A 257 -29.59 -24.77 -32.63
CA ASP A 257 -29.05 -23.45 -32.97
C ASP A 257 -27.80 -23.12 -32.13
N PRO A 258 -26.61 -22.99 -32.76
CA PRO A 258 -25.35 -22.68 -32.02
C PRO A 258 -25.36 -21.30 -31.34
N VAL A 259 -26.24 -20.37 -31.75
CA VAL A 259 -26.39 -19.06 -31.13
C VAL A 259 -26.81 -19.23 -29.67
N ARG A 260 -27.63 -20.22 -29.34
CA ARG A 260 -28.06 -20.51 -27.96
C ARG A 260 -26.91 -20.89 -27.05
N PHE A 261 -25.87 -21.55 -27.58
CA PHE A 261 -24.65 -21.82 -26.82
C PHE A 261 -23.95 -20.53 -26.43
N ALA A 262 -23.76 -19.61 -27.37
CA ALA A 262 -23.11 -18.33 -27.11
C ALA A 262 -23.94 -17.44 -26.15
N GLU A 263 -25.26 -17.37 -26.33
CA GLU A 263 -26.16 -16.62 -25.44
C GLU A 263 -26.05 -17.06 -23.99
N VAL A 264 -26.10 -18.38 -23.75
CA VAL A 264 -25.97 -18.93 -22.40
C VAL A 264 -24.60 -18.57 -21.79
N LEU A 265 -23.52 -18.69 -22.56
CA LEU A 265 -22.21 -18.39 -22.08
C LEU A 265 -22.03 -16.89 -21.77
N VAL A 266 -22.52 -15.99 -22.63
CA VAL A 266 -22.45 -14.54 -22.41
C VAL A 266 -23.21 -14.15 -21.14
N VAL A 267 -24.41 -14.71 -20.92
CA VAL A 267 -25.20 -14.45 -19.71
C VAL A 267 -24.54 -15.08 -18.45
N ALA A 268 -23.91 -16.25 -18.59
CA ALA A 268 -23.26 -16.95 -17.50
C ALA A 268 -21.89 -16.32 -17.12
N THR A 269 -21.33 -15.39 -17.95
CA THR A 269 -20.05 -14.78 -17.56
C THR A 269 -20.18 -14.04 -16.23
N PRO A 270 -19.24 -14.24 -15.26
CA PRO A 270 -19.31 -13.65 -13.93
C PRO A 270 -18.86 -12.18 -13.91
N CYS A 271 -18.98 -11.45 -15.03
CA CYS A 271 -18.55 -10.07 -15.18
C CYS A 271 -19.07 -9.13 -14.07
N PRO A 272 -20.34 -9.23 -13.60
CA PRO A 272 -20.82 -8.39 -12.49
C PRO A 272 -20.03 -8.64 -11.20
N LEU A 273 -19.58 -9.87 -10.93
CA LEU A 273 -18.81 -10.22 -9.75
C LEU A 273 -17.38 -9.64 -9.83
N LEU A 274 -16.76 -9.67 -11.00
CA LEU A 274 -15.43 -9.10 -11.25
C LEU A 274 -15.39 -7.59 -11.02
N ILE A 275 -16.49 -6.88 -11.28
CA ILE A 275 -16.60 -5.43 -11.11
C ILE A 275 -17.12 -5.06 -9.71
N ALA A 276 -18.06 -5.82 -9.16
CA ALA A 276 -18.75 -5.47 -7.92
C ALA A 276 -17.82 -5.42 -6.71
N ALA A 277 -16.92 -6.38 -6.57
CA ALA A 277 -16.00 -6.43 -5.45
C ALA A 277 -14.99 -5.26 -5.44
N PRO A 278 -14.24 -4.98 -6.53
CA PRO A 278 -13.39 -3.81 -6.60
C PRO A 278 -14.12 -2.48 -6.36
N VAL A 279 -15.31 -2.29 -6.94
CA VAL A 279 -16.10 -1.07 -6.74
C VAL A 279 -16.54 -0.91 -5.29
N ALA A 280 -16.99 -1.98 -4.64
CA ALA A 280 -17.37 -1.95 -3.23
C ALA A 280 -16.18 -1.61 -2.33
N PHE A 281 -15.01 -2.20 -2.58
CA PHE A 281 -13.78 -1.90 -1.85
C PHE A 281 -13.32 -0.46 -2.08
N LEU A 282 -13.34 0.04 -3.33
CA LEU A 282 -13.02 1.44 -3.65
C LEU A 282 -13.96 2.41 -2.92
N GLY A 283 -15.26 2.11 -2.90
CA GLY A 283 -16.26 2.90 -2.18
C GLY A 283 -15.96 2.95 -0.67
N GLY A 284 -15.69 1.79 -0.07
CA GLY A 284 -15.33 1.66 1.34
C GLY A 284 -14.03 2.38 1.69
N MET A 285 -12.97 2.17 0.90
CA MET A 285 -11.68 2.85 1.10
C MET A 285 -11.80 4.37 0.92
N SER A 286 -12.55 4.83 -0.10
CA SER A 286 -12.79 6.26 -0.31
C SER A 286 -13.53 6.90 0.85
N ARG A 287 -14.52 6.21 1.44
CA ARG A 287 -15.22 6.67 2.64
C ARG A 287 -14.29 6.77 3.83
N ALA A 288 -13.51 5.71 4.11
CA ALA A 288 -12.52 5.69 5.18
C ALA A 288 -11.49 6.82 5.03
N ALA A 289 -10.98 7.06 3.82
CA ALA A 289 -10.00 8.11 3.55
C ALA A 289 -10.56 9.52 3.81
N ARG A 290 -11.85 9.76 3.58
CA ARG A 290 -12.51 11.05 3.91
C ARG A 290 -12.56 11.30 5.42
N GLU A 291 -12.58 10.25 6.22
CA GLU A 291 -12.52 10.31 7.68
C GLU A 291 -11.07 10.25 8.21
N GLY A 292 -10.08 10.40 7.34
CA GLY A 292 -8.65 10.34 7.71
C GLY A 292 -8.13 8.92 7.98
N ILE A 293 -8.92 7.87 7.68
CA ILE A 293 -8.55 6.48 7.92
C ILE A 293 -7.99 5.87 6.63
N ILE A 294 -6.73 5.42 6.70
CA ILE A 294 -6.05 4.77 5.58
C ILE A 294 -6.21 3.27 5.70
N VAL A 295 -6.89 2.67 4.71
CA VAL A 295 -7.12 1.22 4.64
C VAL A 295 -6.18 0.60 3.62
N LYS A 296 -5.41 -0.40 4.03
CA LYS A 296 -4.35 -1.05 3.23
C LYS A 296 -4.87 -2.05 2.17
N GLY A 297 -6.17 -2.15 1.95
CA GLY A 297 -6.73 -3.02 0.92
C GLY A 297 -8.11 -3.58 1.25
N GLY A 298 -8.75 -4.20 0.25
CA GLY A 298 -10.10 -4.76 0.38
C GLY A 298 -10.20 -5.88 1.44
N GLY A 299 -9.15 -6.67 1.61
CA GLY A 299 -9.09 -7.73 2.64
C GLY A 299 -9.22 -7.18 4.06
N THR A 300 -8.63 -6.02 4.34
CA THR A 300 -8.76 -5.34 5.65
C THR A 300 -10.21 -4.89 5.90
N LEU A 301 -10.88 -4.34 4.89
CA LEU A 301 -12.30 -3.96 5.02
C LEU A 301 -13.20 -5.17 5.28
N GLU A 302 -12.93 -6.29 4.60
CA GLU A 302 -13.66 -7.53 4.81
C GLU A 302 -13.46 -8.08 6.24
N GLN A 303 -12.23 -8.01 6.76
CA GLN A 303 -11.92 -8.41 8.13
C GLN A 303 -12.60 -7.50 9.15
N LEU A 304 -12.60 -6.16 8.93
CA LEU A 304 -13.27 -5.19 9.79
C LEU A 304 -14.77 -5.49 9.95
N ALA A 305 -15.44 -5.95 8.89
CA ALA A 305 -16.85 -6.35 8.94
C ALA A 305 -17.12 -7.57 9.86
N ARG A 306 -16.09 -8.35 10.20
CA ARG A 306 -16.17 -9.56 11.02
C ARG A 306 -15.59 -9.41 12.42
N VAL A 307 -15.08 -8.21 12.75
CA VAL A 307 -14.45 -7.93 14.05
C VAL A 307 -15.44 -8.14 15.19
N ARG A 308 -15.03 -8.89 16.22
CA ARG A 308 -15.79 -9.15 17.45
C ARG A 308 -15.09 -8.65 18.70
N ALA A 309 -13.76 -8.43 18.61
CA ALA A 309 -12.95 -7.90 19.69
C ALA A 309 -11.97 -6.87 19.12
N VAL A 310 -11.71 -5.82 19.87
CA VAL A 310 -10.78 -4.75 19.49
C VAL A 310 -9.79 -4.58 20.62
N ALA A 311 -8.49 -4.59 20.30
CA ALA A 311 -7.41 -4.25 21.20
C ALA A 311 -6.83 -2.89 20.76
N PHE A 312 -6.76 -1.95 21.69
CA PHE A 312 -6.17 -0.64 21.46
C PHE A 312 -4.78 -0.59 22.08
N ASP A 313 -3.79 -0.18 21.30
CA ASP A 313 -2.50 0.21 21.85
C ASP A 313 -2.64 1.52 22.63
N LYS A 314 -1.78 1.72 23.64
CA LYS A 314 -1.80 2.92 24.48
C LYS A 314 -1.23 4.12 23.73
N THR A 315 0.02 3.99 23.30
CA THR A 315 0.82 5.13 22.86
C THR A 315 0.55 5.48 21.38
N GLY A 316 0.20 6.73 21.10
CA GLY A 316 -0.15 7.16 19.75
C GLY A 316 -1.51 6.67 19.23
N THR A 317 -2.24 5.82 19.98
CA THR A 317 -3.58 5.31 19.65
C THR A 317 -4.63 5.84 20.63
N ILE A 318 -4.54 5.49 21.92
CA ILE A 318 -5.42 6.06 22.96
C ILE A 318 -4.90 7.42 23.42
N THR A 319 -3.59 7.60 23.40
CA THR A 319 -2.93 8.87 23.72
C THR A 319 -2.37 9.51 22.45
N THR A 320 -2.09 10.79 22.50
CA THR A 320 -1.51 11.55 21.37
C THR A 320 -0.03 11.21 21.13
N GLY A 321 0.62 10.43 22.02
CA GLY A 321 2.05 10.16 21.97
C GLY A 321 2.92 11.38 22.23
N ARG A 322 2.33 12.51 22.64
CA ARG A 322 3.03 13.74 22.99
C ARG A 322 2.73 14.11 24.43
N PRO A 323 3.77 14.34 25.27
CA PRO A 323 3.58 14.89 26.59
C PRO A 323 2.86 16.24 26.52
N SER A 324 2.06 16.55 27.52
CA SER A 324 1.41 17.85 27.64
C SER A 324 1.47 18.34 29.08
N LEU A 325 1.73 19.63 29.28
CA LEU A 325 1.70 20.24 30.60
C LEU A 325 0.28 20.23 31.16
N ARG A 326 0.07 19.58 32.30
CA ARG A 326 -1.26 19.43 32.92
C ARG A 326 -1.51 20.43 34.05
N ARG A 327 -0.48 20.66 34.88
CA ARG A 327 -0.59 21.49 36.07
C ARG A 327 0.76 22.10 36.41
N ILE A 328 0.72 23.33 36.91
CA ILE A 328 1.88 24.02 37.45
C ILE A 328 1.59 24.22 38.92
N GLU A 329 2.56 23.87 39.77
CA GLU A 329 2.49 24.07 41.23
C GLU A 329 3.53 25.08 41.64
N PRO A 330 3.19 26.37 41.71
CA PRO A 330 4.14 27.40 42.11
C PRO A 330 4.52 27.26 43.59
N SER A 331 5.76 27.59 43.91
CA SER A 331 6.25 27.70 45.25
C SER A 331 7.06 28.98 45.44
N GLY A 332 7.32 29.37 46.67
CA GLY A 332 8.20 30.54 46.96
C GLY A 332 7.64 31.91 46.54
N GLY A 333 6.32 32.03 46.39
CA GLY A 333 5.68 33.31 46.03
C GLY A 333 5.61 33.61 44.56
N PHE A 334 6.03 32.67 43.67
CA PHE A 334 5.90 32.81 42.24
C PHE A 334 4.47 32.49 41.76
N THR A 335 4.04 33.10 40.66
CA THR A 335 2.80 32.77 39.95
C THR A 335 3.05 31.63 38.97
N GLU A 336 1.97 30.95 38.53
CA GLU A 336 2.06 29.88 37.51
C GLU A 336 2.76 30.38 36.22
N ASN A 337 2.45 31.60 35.79
CA ASN A 337 3.03 32.14 34.55
C ASN A 337 4.52 32.47 34.72
N GLU A 338 4.94 32.94 35.90
CA GLU A 338 6.38 33.16 36.17
C GLU A 338 7.15 31.86 36.19
N VAL A 339 6.62 30.80 36.84
CA VAL A 339 7.24 29.48 36.84
C VAL A 339 7.34 28.91 35.44
N LEU A 340 6.24 28.99 34.66
CA LEU A 340 6.19 28.51 33.29
C LEU A 340 7.17 29.28 32.39
N GLN A 341 7.23 30.61 32.53
CA GLN A 341 8.13 31.44 31.75
C GLN A 341 9.60 31.13 32.01
N LEU A 342 9.96 30.94 33.27
CA LEU A 342 11.32 30.58 33.66
C LEU A 342 11.71 29.19 33.17
N ALA A 343 10.83 28.19 33.38
CA ALA A 343 11.03 26.84 32.90
C ALA A 343 11.17 26.77 31.39
N ALA A 344 10.23 27.39 30.66
CA ALA A 344 10.27 27.42 29.20
C ALA A 344 11.51 28.15 28.66
N SER A 345 11.97 29.20 29.36
CA SER A 345 13.19 29.93 28.95
C SER A 345 14.44 29.08 29.14
N ALA A 346 14.50 28.27 30.19
CA ALA A 346 15.64 27.35 30.44
C ALA A 346 15.65 26.23 29.37
N GLU A 347 14.51 25.77 28.92
CA GLU A 347 14.37 24.65 28.00
C GLU A 347 14.43 25.05 26.49
N VAL A 348 14.62 26.34 26.17
CA VAL A 348 14.59 26.83 24.76
C VAL A 348 15.57 26.07 23.84
N TYR A 349 16.72 25.67 24.38
CA TYR A 349 17.77 24.97 23.63
C TYR A 349 17.81 23.46 23.90
N SER A 350 16.91 22.95 24.74
CA SER A 350 16.82 21.50 25.04
C SER A 350 16.23 20.74 23.86
N SER A 351 16.83 19.62 23.52
CA SER A 351 16.33 18.66 22.54
C SER A 351 15.32 17.67 23.12
N HIS A 352 15.10 17.71 24.44
CA HIS A 352 14.25 16.76 25.13
C HIS A 352 12.77 16.94 24.78
N VAL A 353 12.05 15.83 24.60
CA VAL A 353 10.62 15.84 24.19
C VAL A 353 9.70 16.57 25.15
N LEU A 354 10.05 16.61 26.46
CA LEU A 354 9.29 17.33 27.49
C LEU A 354 9.47 18.85 27.36
N ALA A 355 10.64 19.32 26.94
CA ALA A 355 10.91 20.74 26.75
C ALA A 355 9.91 21.37 25.76
N ALA A 356 9.62 20.67 24.67
CA ALA A 356 8.67 21.15 23.68
C ALA A 356 7.29 21.44 24.29
N SER A 357 6.80 20.59 25.19
CA SER A 357 5.47 20.78 25.81
C SER A 357 5.42 21.99 26.77
N VAL A 358 6.53 22.27 27.45
CA VAL A 358 6.64 23.42 28.34
C VAL A 358 6.73 24.71 27.52
N ILE A 359 7.53 24.70 26.45
CA ILE A 359 7.69 25.83 25.54
C ILE A 359 6.38 26.16 24.80
N ASP A 360 5.68 25.14 24.31
CA ASP A 360 4.43 25.30 23.57
C ASP A 360 3.35 25.91 24.47
N GLU A 361 3.24 25.44 25.73
CA GLU A 361 2.29 26.03 26.69
C GLU A 361 2.63 27.49 27.03
N ALA A 362 3.92 27.82 27.21
CA ALA A 362 4.35 29.18 27.45
C ALA A 362 4.02 30.11 26.28
N LYS A 363 4.23 29.66 25.03
CA LYS A 363 3.84 30.37 23.82
C LYS A 363 2.32 30.52 23.71
N ALA A 364 1.56 29.47 24.02
CA ALA A 364 0.09 29.52 24.01
C ALA A 364 -0.48 30.55 24.99
N ARG A 365 0.17 30.73 26.16
CA ARG A 365 -0.15 31.78 27.13
C ARG A 365 0.43 33.18 26.77
N GLY A 366 1.14 33.31 25.66
CA GLY A 366 1.76 34.56 25.22
C GLY A 366 2.92 35.03 26.08
N LEU A 367 3.59 34.13 26.80
CA LEU A 367 4.72 34.48 27.64
C LEU A 367 5.99 34.69 26.80
N ALA A 368 6.70 35.80 27.05
CA ALA A 368 7.97 36.08 26.37
C ALA A 368 9.09 35.22 26.96
N LEU A 369 9.74 34.42 26.14
CA LEU A 369 10.86 33.59 26.56
C LEU A 369 12.14 34.40 26.57
N ALA A 370 12.88 34.33 27.68
CA ALA A 370 14.17 34.99 27.77
C ALA A 370 15.24 34.14 27.06
N PRO A 371 16.24 34.74 26.38
CA PRO A 371 17.35 34.00 25.83
C PRO A 371 18.17 33.39 26.99
N ALA A 372 18.50 32.12 26.94
CA ALA A 372 19.39 31.47 27.88
C ALA A 372 20.85 31.98 27.64
N GLY A 373 21.58 32.24 28.69
CA GLY A 373 22.98 32.68 28.60
C GLY A 373 23.87 31.51 28.19
N GLU A 374 24.14 30.58 29.11
CA GLU A 374 24.80 29.32 28.82
C GLU A 374 23.84 28.19 29.14
N SER A 375 23.74 27.21 28.26
CA SER A 375 22.92 26.00 28.46
C SER A 375 23.80 24.77 28.31
N ALA A 376 23.71 23.84 29.26
CA ALA A 376 24.26 22.49 29.13
C ALA A 376 23.16 21.49 29.41
N GLU A 377 23.02 20.52 28.55
CA GLU A 377 22.15 19.35 28.76
C GLU A 377 22.99 18.33 29.55
N ILE A 378 22.55 17.93 30.75
CA ILE A 378 23.24 17.02 31.67
C ILE A 378 22.67 15.63 31.50
#